data_34221f40327087601e7497aa0bebf83b
#
_entry.id   34221f40327087601e7497aa0bebf83b
#
_cell.length_a   1.000
_cell.length_b   1.000
_cell.length_c   1.000
_cell.angle_alpha   90.00
_cell.angle_beta   90.00
_cell.angle_gamma   90.00
#
_symmetry.space_group_name_H-M   'P 1'
#
loop_
_entity.id
_entity.type
_entity.pdbx_description
1 polymer ?
#
loop_
_entity_poly.entity_id
_entity_poly.type
_entity_poly.pdbx_seq_one_letter_code
_entity_poly.pdbx_strand_id
1 'polypeptide(L)'
;MNEKRVILVIEDERTISNFICRALHASDYKAIAASSGKEGLSLFFSHQPDLVLLDLGLPDMDGTQVLSQLSGLPNEAPVIVISARDRESEKVKALDMGADDYVVK
;
A
#
# COMPACT_ATOMS: atom_id res chain seq x y z
N MET A 1 -26.68 6.56 3.83
CA MET A 1 -25.54 6.58 4.75
C MET A 1 -24.27 6.31 3.99
N ASN A 2 -23.29 7.16 4.12
CA ASN A 2 -22.05 7.05 3.34
C ASN A 2 -20.98 6.33 4.15
N GLU A 3 -20.68 5.11 3.74
CA GLU A 3 -19.53 4.41 4.28
C GLU A 3 -18.28 4.97 3.64
N LYS A 4 -17.29 5.26 4.48
CA LYS A 4 -15.99 5.72 3.98
C LYS A 4 -15.25 4.57 3.33
N ARG A 5 -14.57 4.87 2.22
CA ARG A 5 -13.64 3.93 1.61
C ARG A 5 -12.45 3.73 2.52
N VAL A 6 -12.00 2.49 2.62
CA VAL A 6 -10.88 2.09 3.50
C VAL A 6 -9.62 1.96 2.67
N ILE A 7 -8.58 2.68 3.08
CA ILE A 7 -7.27 2.64 2.41
C ILE A 7 -6.24 2.14 3.42
N LEU A 8 -5.56 1.06 3.06
CA LEU A 8 -4.47 0.51 3.85
C LEU A 8 -3.16 1.14 3.39
N VAL A 9 -2.43 1.74 4.33
CA VAL A 9 -1.14 2.38 4.08
C VAL A 9 -0.05 1.52 4.71
N ILE A 10 0.79 0.89 3.88
CA ILE A 10 1.90 0.06 4.34
C ILE A 10 3.20 0.86 4.13
N GLU A 11 3.66 1.49 5.18
CA GLU A 11 4.78 2.42 5.17
C GLU A 11 5.45 2.42 6.55
N ASP A 12 6.74 2.14 6.60
CA ASP A 12 7.47 2.04 7.88
C ASP A 12 7.90 3.39 8.45
N GLU A 13 8.07 4.41 7.62
CA GLU A 13 8.42 5.74 8.12
C GLU A 13 7.19 6.43 8.69
N ARG A 14 7.20 6.63 10.01
CA ARG A 14 6.06 7.20 10.73
C ARG A 14 5.65 8.57 10.20
N THR A 15 6.61 9.44 9.88
CA THR A 15 6.33 10.78 9.38
C THR A 15 5.57 10.73 8.07
N ILE A 16 6.01 9.86 7.15
CA ILE A 16 5.36 9.71 5.85
C ILE A 16 3.98 9.07 6.02
N SER A 17 3.89 8.02 6.82
CA SER A 17 2.62 7.35 7.08
C SER A 17 1.60 8.31 7.69
N ASN A 18 2.00 9.10 8.68
CA ASN A 18 1.11 10.08 9.31
C ASN A 18 0.65 11.15 8.33
N PHE A 19 1.55 11.64 7.47
CA PHE A 19 1.21 12.62 6.45
C PHE A 19 0.16 12.07 5.49
N ILE A 20 0.38 10.85 5.00
CA ILE A 20 -0.56 10.21 4.07
C ILE A 20 -1.91 9.99 4.75
N CYS A 21 -1.92 9.46 5.96
CA CYS A 21 -3.16 9.19 6.69
C CYS A 21 -3.96 10.46 6.96
N ARG A 22 -3.27 11.56 7.31
CA ARG A 22 -3.94 12.85 7.51
C ARG A 22 -4.58 13.37 6.22
N ALA A 23 -3.85 13.25 5.10
CA ALA A 23 -4.37 13.67 3.80
C ALA A 23 -5.61 12.84 3.42
N LEU A 24 -5.55 11.55 3.67
CA LEU A 24 -6.68 10.66 3.38
C LEU A 24 -7.90 10.99 4.25
N HIS A 25 -7.69 11.23 5.54
CA HIS A 25 -8.78 11.61 6.44
C HIS A 25 -9.39 12.95 6.03
N ALA A 26 -8.57 13.91 5.60
CA ALA A 26 -9.06 15.20 5.12
C ALA A 26 -9.89 15.06 3.85
N SER A 27 -9.65 14.00 3.07
CA SER A 27 -10.42 13.69 1.86
C SER A 27 -11.56 12.71 2.11
N ASP A 28 -11.91 12.50 3.37
CA ASP A 28 -13.02 11.67 3.81
C ASP A 28 -12.84 10.17 3.55
N TYR A 29 -11.60 9.70 3.57
CA TYR A 29 -11.27 8.27 3.57
C TYR A 29 -10.97 7.79 4.98
N LYS A 30 -11.14 6.49 5.20
CA LYS A 30 -10.65 5.84 6.41
C LYS A 30 -9.28 5.25 6.10
N ALA A 31 -8.25 5.68 6.83
CA ALA A 31 -6.90 5.18 6.63
C ALA A 31 -6.52 4.21 7.75
N ILE A 32 -5.94 3.09 7.38
CA ILE A 32 -5.38 2.09 8.31
C ILE A 32 -3.89 2.01 8.01
N ALA A 33 -3.06 2.15 9.03
CA ALA A 33 -1.62 2.18 8.86
C ALA A 33 -0.97 0.87 9.32
N ALA A 34 -0.06 0.36 8.51
CA ALA A 34 0.81 -0.76 8.85
C ALA A 34 2.25 -0.31 8.69
N SER A 35 3.12 -0.72 9.60
CA SER A 35 4.52 -0.31 9.61
C SER A 35 5.48 -1.38 9.08
N SER A 36 4.95 -2.52 8.66
CA SER A 36 5.74 -3.63 8.12
C SER A 36 4.93 -4.39 7.09
N GLY A 37 5.61 -5.24 6.31
CA GLY A 37 4.92 -6.07 5.34
C GLY A 37 4.01 -7.09 6.00
N LYS A 38 4.49 -7.71 7.08
CA LYS A 38 3.71 -8.70 7.83
C LYS A 38 2.45 -8.09 8.42
N GLU A 39 2.56 -6.92 9.04
CA GLU A 39 1.41 -6.22 9.58
C GLU A 39 0.44 -5.81 8.45
N GLY A 40 1.00 -5.35 7.35
CA GLY A 40 0.19 -4.96 6.18
C GLY A 40 -0.63 -6.11 5.64
N LEU A 41 -0.04 -7.28 5.49
CA LEU A 41 -0.76 -8.47 5.03
C LEU A 41 -1.86 -8.87 6.02
N SER A 42 -1.55 -8.84 7.33
CA SER A 42 -2.54 -9.15 8.36
C SER A 42 -3.73 -8.20 8.32
N LEU A 43 -3.47 -6.90 8.24
CA LEU A 43 -4.52 -5.88 8.18
C LEU A 43 -5.31 -5.94 6.88
N PHE A 44 -4.67 -6.32 5.78
CA PHE A 44 -5.37 -6.52 4.52
C PHE A 44 -6.47 -7.58 4.65
N PHE A 45 -6.13 -8.72 5.23
CA PHE A 45 -7.10 -9.81 5.40
C PHE A 45 -8.19 -9.47 6.41
N SER A 46 -7.86 -8.76 7.48
CA SER A 46 -8.83 -8.48 8.55
C SER A 46 -9.76 -7.31 8.21
N HIS A 47 -9.30 -6.34 7.43
CA HIS A 47 -10.07 -5.12 7.15
C HIS A 47 -10.60 -5.01 5.73
N GLN A 48 -10.12 -5.85 4.82
CA GLN A 48 -10.55 -5.86 3.42
C GLN A 48 -10.61 -4.45 2.81
N PRO A 49 -9.46 -3.77 2.71
CA PRO A 49 -9.43 -2.39 2.23
C PRO A 49 -9.86 -2.27 0.77
N ASP A 50 -10.29 -1.07 0.39
CA ASP A 50 -10.67 -0.76 -0.98
C ASP A 50 -9.47 -0.41 -1.85
N LEU A 51 -8.37 0.00 -1.23
CA LEU A 51 -7.14 0.38 -1.91
C LEU A 51 -5.95 0.16 -0.97
N VAL A 52 -4.81 -0.20 -1.52
CA VAL A 52 -3.56 -0.34 -0.77
C VAL A 52 -2.52 0.62 -1.32
N LEU A 53 -1.91 1.40 -0.44
CA LEU A 53 -0.71 2.19 -0.73
C LEU A 53 0.47 1.45 -0.12
N LEU A 54 1.44 1.07 -0.93
CA LEU A 54 2.50 0.16 -0.53
C LEU A 54 3.87 0.75 -0.79
N ASP A 55 4.68 0.87 0.26
CA ASP A 55 6.10 1.17 0.11
C ASP A 55 6.88 -0.13 -0.13
N LEU A 56 7.88 -0.08 -1.00
CA LEU A 56 8.71 -1.24 -1.29
C LEU A 56 9.82 -1.44 -0.28
N GLY A 57 10.30 -0.37 0.36
CA GLY A 57 11.40 -0.45 1.33
C GLY A 57 10.92 -0.74 2.74
N LEU A 58 10.38 -1.92 2.99
CA LEU A 58 9.88 -2.30 4.31
C LEU A 58 10.97 -2.98 5.15
N PRO A 59 10.86 -2.95 6.50
CA PRO A 59 11.93 -3.46 7.36
C PRO A 59 12.01 -4.98 7.43
N ASP A 60 10.89 -5.68 7.25
CA ASP A 60 10.82 -7.13 7.45
C ASP A 60 10.84 -7.93 6.15
N MET A 61 10.50 -7.32 5.04
CA MET A 61 10.53 -7.96 3.73
C MET A 61 10.53 -6.91 2.64
N ASP A 62 10.94 -7.26 1.44
CA ASP A 62 10.80 -6.34 0.32
C ASP A 62 9.31 -6.19 -0.03
N GLY A 63 8.89 -4.96 -0.31
CA GLY A 63 7.49 -4.70 -0.63
C GLY A 63 6.99 -5.44 -1.86
N THR A 64 7.89 -5.84 -2.77
CA THR A 64 7.51 -6.67 -3.91
C THR A 64 6.97 -8.03 -3.49
N GLN A 65 7.40 -8.55 -2.33
CA GLN A 65 6.84 -9.79 -1.78
C GLN A 65 5.41 -9.58 -1.31
N VAL A 66 5.11 -8.44 -0.70
CA VAL A 66 3.74 -8.08 -0.32
C VAL A 66 2.87 -7.96 -1.57
N LEU A 67 3.36 -7.24 -2.56
CA LEU A 67 2.66 -7.06 -3.84
C LEU A 67 2.33 -8.40 -4.49
N SER A 68 3.30 -9.30 -4.54
CA SER A 68 3.12 -10.64 -5.11
C SER A 68 2.03 -11.42 -4.40
N GLN A 69 1.96 -11.33 -3.07
CA GLN A 69 0.94 -12.03 -2.30
C GLN A 69 -0.45 -11.43 -2.49
N LEU A 70 -0.55 -10.11 -2.64
CA LEU A 70 -1.84 -9.44 -2.82
C LEU A 70 -2.40 -9.63 -4.23
N SER A 71 -1.55 -9.67 -5.24
CA SER A 71 -1.99 -9.68 -6.65
C SER A 71 -2.69 -10.97 -7.08
N GLY A 72 -2.56 -12.05 -6.35
CA GLY A 72 -3.20 -13.32 -6.69
C GLY A 72 -4.52 -13.59 -5.97
N LEU A 73 -4.99 -12.63 -5.18
CA LEU A 73 -6.17 -12.86 -4.33
C LEU A 73 -7.47 -12.56 -5.07
N PRO A 74 -8.56 -13.34 -4.76
CA PRO A 74 -9.85 -13.10 -5.40
C PRO A 74 -10.47 -11.73 -5.07
N ASN A 75 -10.17 -11.17 -3.92
CA ASN A 75 -10.65 -9.85 -3.51
C ASN A 75 -9.61 -8.80 -3.85
N GLU A 76 -9.45 -8.51 -5.12
CA GLU A 76 -8.42 -7.57 -5.54
C GLU A 76 -8.76 -6.15 -5.13
N ALA A 77 -7.99 -5.61 -4.19
CA ALA A 77 -7.93 -4.17 -3.99
C ALA A 77 -6.82 -3.65 -4.89
N PRO A 78 -7.03 -2.52 -5.59
CA PRO A 78 -5.93 -1.90 -6.34
C PRO A 78 -4.76 -1.58 -5.42
N VAL A 79 -3.54 -1.75 -5.93
CA VAL A 79 -2.31 -1.45 -5.19
C VAL A 79 -1.57 -0.35 -5.92
N ILE A 80 -1.32 0.76 -5.23
CA ILE A 80 -0.47 1.83 -5.71
C ILE A 80 0.83 1.76 -4.93
N VAL A 81 1.94 1.56 -5.64
CA VAL A 81 3.26 1.55 -5.01
C VAL A 81 3.73 2.98 -4.83
N ILE A 82 4.20 3.30 -3.63
CA ILE A 82 4.83 4.58 -3.32
C ILE A 82 6.24 4.27 -2.83
N SER A 83 7.25 4.70 -3.58
CA SER A 83 8.62 4.29 -3.29
C SER A 83 9.63 5.35 -3.67
N ALA A 84 10.76 5.37 -2.94
CA ALA A 84 11.91 6.18 -3.30
C ALA A 84 12.67 5.60 -4.50
N ARG A 85 12.40 4.35 -4.87
CA ARG A 85 13.06 3.70 -6.02
C ARG A 85 12.52 4.30 -7.30
N ASP A 86 13.39 4.98 -8.06
CA ASP A 86 13.00 5.76 -9.23
C ASP A 86 13.47 5.19 -10.56
N ARG A 87 14.14 4.04 -10.55
CA ARG A 87 14.61 3.40 -11.78
C ARG A 87 13.44 2.86 -12.58
N GLU A 88 13.52 3.04 -13.89
CA GLU A 88 12.47 2.56 -14.80
C GLU A 88 12.26 1.04 -14.68
N SER A 89 13.35 0.28 -14.50
CA SER A 89 13.27 -1.17 -14.32
C SER A 89 12.48 -1.56 -13.05
N GLU A 90 12.62 -0.79 -11.98
CA GLU A 90 11.86 -1.02 -10.75
C GLU A 90 10.37 -0.77 -10.94
N LYS A 91 10.01 0.28 -11.67
CA LYS A 91 8.62 0.61 -11.98
C LYS A 91 7.98 -0.47 -12.85
N VAL A 92 8.66 -0.87 -13.91
CA VAL A 92 8.17 -1.91 -14.82
C VAL A 92 7.98 -3.21 -14.06
N LYS A 93 8.94 -3.59 -13.23
CA LYS A 93 8.86 -4.80 -12.42
C LYS A 93 7.64 -4.78 -11.51
N ALA A 94 7.40 -3.68 -10.79
CA ALA A 94 6.27 -3.57 -9.88
C ALA A 94 4.93 -3.66 -10.63
N LEU A 95 4.82 -2.97 -11.76
CA LEU A 95 3.61 -3.02 -12.59
C LEU A 95 3.36 -4.43 -13.13
N ASP A 96 4.42 -5.11 -13.58
CA ASP A 96 4.32 -6.49 -14.04
C ASP A 96 3.91 -7.46 -12.94
N MET A 97 4.26 -7.15 -11.69
CA MET A 97 3.90 -7.96 -10.53
C MET A 97 2.49 -7.70 -10.01
N GLY A 98 1.77 -6.75 -10.60
CA GLY A 98 0.37 -6.51 -10.26
C GLY A 98 0.06 -5.16 -9.66
N ALA A 99 1.04 -4.26 -9.54
CA ALA A 99 0.75 -2.90 -9.10
C ALA A 99 -0.07 -2.17 -10.16
N ASP A 100 -1.06 -1.40 -9.72
CA ASP A 100 -1.92 -0.65 -10.64
C ASP A 100 -1.30 0.69 -11.00
N ASP A 101 -0.44 1.22 -10.14
CA ASP A 101 0.30 2.44 -10.40
C ASP A 101 1.56 2.48 -9.56
N TYR A 102 2.47 3.40 -9.90
CA TYR A 102 3.74 3.57 -9.21
C TYR A 102 4.05 5.06 -9.07
N VAL A 103 4.18 5.51 -7.84
CA VAL A 103 4.46 6.91 -7.51
C VAL A 103 5.81 6.98 -6.82
N VAL A 104 6.71 7.80 -7.35
CA VAL A 104 8.03 8.04 -6.73
C VAL A 104 7.87 9.09 -5.62
N LYS A 105 8.46 8.77 -4.48
CA LYS A 105 8.45 9.71 -3.35
C LYS A 105 9.27 10.95 -3.64
#